data_160ebc4a997fc81cd17c430d698651aa
#
_entry.id   160ebc4a997fc81cd17c430d698651aa
#
_cell.length_a   1.000
_cell.length_b   1.000
_cell.length_c   1.000
_cell.angle_alpha   90.00
_cell.angle_beta   90.00
_cell.angle_gamma   90.00
#
_symmetry.space_group_name_H-M   'P 1'
#
loop_
_entity.id
_entity.type
_entity.pdbx_description
1 polymer ?
#
loop_
_entity_poly.entity_id
_entity_poly.type
_entity_poly.pdbx_seq_one_letter_code
_entity_poly.pdbx_strand_id
1 'polypeptide(L)'
;MLDGTLAAGRLPDAYFQAVGSGTGGIAAWEAAERLIADGRFGSRLPALHLSQNLPFVPMVRAWEAGRREIAAEDMPEAGASIARVSADVLTNRHPPWGVRGGVYDALAASGGRMYAVSNDDARSAGRLFEEAEEIDLDPAAAVAVASLVRAVEEGFVEPDEHILLNVTGGGYQRAAEDLDRYPVEPFVRVAAGEAFEGDIRDAVRAWLAEQEVAIRA
;
A
#
# COMPACT_ATOMS: atom_id res chain seq x y z
N MET A 1 -7.82 6.58 -8.35
CA MET A 1 -7.64 7.20 -9.71
C MET A 1 -8.95 7.75 -10.26
N LEU A 2 -9.98 6.95 -10.57
CA LEU A 2 -11.21 7.42 -11.22
C LEU A 2 -11.89 8.58 -10.47
N ASP A 3 -12.19 8.41 -9.19
CA ASP A 3 -12.92 9.41 -8.39
C ASP A 3 -12.14 10.74 -8.29
N GLY A 4 -10.84 10.67 -8.05
CA GLY A 4 -9.97 11.86 -8.01
C GLY A 4 -9.94 12.59 -9.37
N THR A 5 -9.86 11.84 -10.48
CA THR A 5 -9.91 12.40 -11.83
C THR A 5 -11.26 13.06 -12.14
N LEU A 6 -12.36 12.42 -11.74
CA LEU A 6 -13.70 12.99 -11.92
C LEU A 6 -13.89 14.27 -11.09
N ALA A 7 -13.42 14.29 -9.84
CA ALA A 7 -13.53 15.45 -8.98
C ALA A 7 -12.69 16.64 -9.49
N ALA A 8 -11.49 16.38 -10.02
CA ALA A 8 -10.59 17.40 -10.55
C ALA A 8 -10.88 17.78 -12.00
N GLY A 9 -11.65 16.99 -12.75
CA GLY A 9 -11.91 17.17 -14.18
C GLY A 9 -10.69 16.86 -15.08
N ARG A 10 -9.59 16.36 -14.52
CA ARG A 10 -8.36 16.00 -15.23
C ARG A 10 -7.60 14.88 -14.52
N LEU A 11 -6.75 14.15 -15.22
CA LEU A 11 -5.78 13.23 -14.63
C LEU A 11 -4.81 14.00 -13.72
N PRO A 12 -4.35 13.39 -12.62
CA PRO A 12 -3.25 13.96 -11.84
C PRO A 12 -1.94 13.92 -12.63
N ASP A 13 -0.99 14.77 -12.25
CA ASP A 13 0.36 14.76 -12.79
C ASP A 13 1.21 13.68 -12.12
N ALA A 14 1.00 13.48 -10.82
CA ALA A 14 1.66 12.46 -10.03
C ALA A 14 0.67 11.66 -9.16
N TYR A 15 0.97 10.37 -8.96
CA TYR A 15 0.22 9.45 -8.10
C TYR A 15 1.14 8.82 -7.07
N PHE A 16 0.78 8.94 -5.79
CA PHE A 16 1.58 8.42 -4.67
C PHE A 16 0.87 7.29 -3.95
N GLN A 17 1.57 6.19 -3.71
CA GLN A 17 1.06 5.05 -2.93
C GLN A 17 2.20 4.23 -2.31
N ALA A 18 2.03 3.84 -1.04
CA ALA A 18 2.83 2.78 -0.44
C ALA A 18 2.34 1.40 -0.92
N VAL A 19 3.28 0.49 -1.19
CA VAL A 19 2.98 -0.77 -1.86
C VAL A 19 3.62 -1.98 -1.17
N GLY A 20 2.79 -3.01 -0.94
CA GLY A 20 3.26 -4.36 -0.62
C GLY A 20 3.43 -5.19 -1.89
N SER A 21 2.32 -5.49 -2.56
CA SER A 21 2.33 -6.19 -3.86
C SER A 21 2.53 -5.25 -5.06
N GLY A 22 2.16 -3.99 -4.93
CA GLY A 22 2.15 -3.03 -6.03
C GLY A 22 0.92 -3.10 -6.94
N THR A 23 -0.03 -4.00 -6.66
CA THR A 23 -1.25 -4.14 -7.48
C THR A 23 -2.08 -2.87 -7.54
N GLY A 24 -2.10 -2.05 -6.47
CA GLY A 24 -2.75 -0.74 -6.47
C GLY A 24 -2.11 0.23 -7.46
N GLY A 25 -0.78 0.24 -7.58
CA GLY A 25 -0.05 1.02 -8.58
C GLY A 25 -0.36 0.57 -10.01
N ILE A 26 -0.41 -0.75 -10.25
CA ILE A 26 -0.82 -1.32 -11.54
C ILE A 26 -2.24 -0.88 -11.89
N ALA A 27 -3.18 -1.00 -10.94
CA ALA A 27 -4.56 -0.59 -11.15
C ALA A 27 -4.71 0.92 -11.41
N ALA A 28 -3.90 1.75 -10.76
CA ALA A 28 -3.86 3.19 -11.01
C ALA A 28 -3.37 3.51 -12.44
N TRP A 29 -2.31 2.82 -12.89
CA TRP A 29 -1.80 2.93 -14.26
C TRP A 29 -2.84 2.50 -15.29
N GLU A 30 -3.42 1.30 -15.16
CA GLU A 30 -4.46 0.83 -16.09
C GLU A 30 -5.69 1.74 -16.12
N ALA A 31 -6.10 2.28 -14.97
CA ALA A 31 -7.20 3.23 -14.90
C ALA A 31 -6.86 4.53 -15.64
N ALA A 32 -5.62 5.03 -15.51
CA ALA A 32 -5.17 6.21 -16.24
C ALA A 32 -5.14 5.98 -17.76
N GLU A 33 -4.67 4.81 -18.24
CA GLU A 33 -4.70 4.45 -19.65
C GLU A 33 -6.14 4.47 -20.22
N ARG A 34 -7.09 3.91 -19.46
CA ARG A 34 -8.51 3.92 -19.85
C ARG A 34 -9.10 5.33 -19.90
N LEU A 35 -8.74 6.19 -18.94
CA LEU A 35 -9.16 7.58 -18.89
C LEU A 35 -8.55 8.42 -20.02
N ILE A 36 -7.30 8.14 -20.40
CA ILE A 36 -6.66 8.73 -21.60
C ILE A 36 -7.39 8.29 -22.86
N ALA A 37 -7.71 7.00 -22.99
CA ALA A 37 -8.45 6.48 -24.13
C ALA A 37 -9.87 7.06 -24.25
N ASP A 38 -10.50 7.43 -23.14
CA ASP A 38 -11.78 8.16 -23.10
C ASP A 38 -11.65 9.58 -23.69
N GLY A 39 -10.49 10.22 -23.58
CA GLY A 39 -10.14 11.49 -24.19
C GLY A 39 -10.61 12.75 -23.44
N ARG A 40 -11.36 12.63 -22.33
CA ARG A 40 -11.92 13.78 -21.59
C ARG A 40 -10.98 14.38 -20.55
N PHE A 41 -10.01 13.62 -20.04
CA PHE A 41 -9.28 13.94 -18.83
C PHE A 41 -7.79 14.24 -19.03
N GLY A 42 -7.35 14.32 -20.29
CA GLY A 42 -5.96 14.56 -20.65
C GLY A 42 -5.36 13.39 -21.41
N SER A 43 -4.08 13.50 -21.78
CA SER A 43 -3.39 12.55 -22.66
C SER A 43 -2.06 12.04 -22.08
N ARG A 44 -1.67 12.47 -20.87
CA ARG A 44 -0.41 12.08 -20.23
C ARG A 44 -0.68 11.17 -19.04
N LEU A 45 0.09 10.09 -18.93
CA LEU A 45 0.06 9.22 -17.75
C LEU A 45 0.58 9.98 -16.52
N PRO A 46 -0.06 9.85 -15.37
CA PRO A 46 0.49 10.30 -14.11
C PRO A 46 1.81 9.58 -13.81
N ALA A 47 2.83 10.30 -13.33
CA ALA A 47 4.03 9.67 -12.82
C ALA A 47 3.69 8.86 -11.55
N LEU A 48 4.02 7.56 -11.53
CA LEU A 48 3.78 6.70 -10.38
C LEU A 48 4.93 6.82 -9.36
N HIS A 49 4.65 7.32 -8.19
CA HIS A 49 5.57 7.38 -7.06
C HIS A 49 5.17 6.31 -6.05
N LEU A 50 5.86 5.16 -6.10
CA LEU A 50 5.55 4.02 -5.25
C LEU A 50 6.60 3.86 -4.15
N SER A 51 6.19 3.48 -2.94
CA SER A 51 7.08 3.42 -1.79
C SER A 51 6.98 2.12 -1.00
N GLN A 52 8.10 1.67 -0.46
CA GLN A 52 8.21 0.55 0.46
C GLN A 52 8.89 0.97 1.76
N ASN A 53 8.65 0.22 2.84
CA ASN A 53 9.17 0.52 4.17
C ASN A 53 10.45 -0.26 4.47
N LEU A 54 11.54 0.46 4.79
CA LEU A 54 12.80 -0.11 5.24
C LEU A 54 12.62 -0.88 6.56
N PRO A 55 13.36 -2.01 6.72
CA PRO A 55 14.43 -2.51 5.85
C PRO A 55 14.00 -3.48 4.74
N PHE A 56 12.69 -3.74 4.54
CA PHE A 56 12.20 -4.69 3.54
C PHE A 56 11.68 -3.98 2.28
N VAL A 57 12.57 -3.75 1.31
CA VAL A 57 12.31 -2.94 0.10
C VAL A 57 12.74 -3.62 -1.19
N PRO A 58 12.27 -4.87 -1.48
CA PRO A 58 12.76 -5.64 -2.63
C PRO A 58 12.51 -4.98 -3.98
N MET A 59 11.36 -4.35 -4.18
CA MET A 59 11.05 -3.68 -5.45
C MET A 59 11.89 -2.42 -5.65
N VAL A 60 12.18 -1.66 -4.59
CA VAL A 60 13.09 -0.50 -4.67
C VAL A 60 14.46 -0.93 -5.15
N ARG A 61 15.05 -1.98 -4.53
CA ARG A 61 16.37 -2.49 -4.90
C ARG A 61 16.43 -3.00 -6.34
N ALA A 62 15.41 -3.74 -6.77
CA ALA A 62 15.32 -4.21 -8.15
C ALA A 62 15.19 -3.05 -9.14
N TRP A 63 14.41 -2.00 -8.79
CA TRP A 63 14.26 -0.79 -9.61
C TRP A 63 15.54 -0.01 -9.74
N GLU A 64 16.23 0.27 -8.64
CA GLU A 64 17.53 0.98 -8.63
C GLU A 64 18.60 0.24 -9.42
N ALA A 65 18.56 -1.10 -9.40
CA ALA A 65 19.45 -1.94 -10.21
C ALA A 65 19.00 -2.11 -11.68
N GLY A 66 17.88 -1.49 -12.09
CA GLY A 66 17.33 -1.61 -13.44
C GLY A 66 16.87 -3.03 -13.82
N ARG A 67 16.54 -3.87 -12.83
CA ARG A 67 16.22 -5.29 -13.04
C ARG A 67 14.72 -5.54 -13.07
N ARG A 68 14.28 -6.33 -14.06
CA ARG A 68 12.90 -6.84 -14.13
C ARG A 68 12.64 -8.01 -13.17
N GLU A 69 13.66 -8.52 -12.52
CA GLU A 69 13.54 -9.64 -11.58
C GLU A 69 13.94 -9.18 -10.18
N ILE A 70 13.21 -9.64 -9.18
CA ILE A 70 13.61 -9.53 -7.79
C ILE A 70 14.50 -10.72 -7.49
N ALA A 71 15.78 -10.44 -7.19
CA ALA A 71 16.74 -11.46 -6.84
C ALA A 71 16.73 -11.76 -5.32
N ALA A 72 17.36 -12.85 -4.92
CA ALA A 72 17.50 -13.20 -3.51
C ALA A 72 18.24 -12.10 -2.70
N GLU A 73 19.19 -11.42 -3.33
CA GLU A 73 19.96 -10.31 -2.78
C GLU A 73 19.10 -9.06 -2.47
N ASP A 74 17.92 -8.92 -3.10
CA ASP A 74 16.98 -7.83 -2.81
C ASP A 74 16.22 -8.05 -1.50
N MET A 75 16.24 -9.27 -0.98
CA MET A 75 15.55 -9.67 0.25
C MET A 75 16.53 -10.31 1.26
N PRO A 76 17.63 -9.64 1.64
CA PRO A 76 18.56 -10.21 2.60
C PRO A 76 17.87 -10.41 3.93
N GLU A 77 18.06 -11.60 4.53
CA GLU A 77 17.44 -11.96 5.81
C GLU A 77 15.96 -11.57 5.89
N ALA A 78 15.17 -11.95 4.88
CA ALA A 78 13.80 -11.48 4.68
C ALA A 78 12.94 -11.54 5.96
N GLY A 79 13.03 -12.64 6.73
CA GLY A 79 12.28 -12.78 7.99
C GLY A 79 12.67 -11.73 9.04
N ALA A 80 13.96 -11.51 9.27
CA ALA A 80 14.47 -10.51 10.21
C ALA A 80 14.18 -9.08 9.73
N SER A 81 14.25 -8.84 8.42
CA SER A 81 13.92 -7.55 7.82
C SER A 81 12.44 -7.23 7.98
N ILE A 82 11.55 -8.19 7.69
CA ILE A 82 10.09 -8.04 7.85
C ILE A 82 9.72 -7.73 9.31
N ALA A 83 10.33 -8.39 10.27
CA ALA A 83 10.03 -8.17 11.69
C ALA A 83 10.37 -6.74 12.19
N ARG A 84 11.10 -5.95 11.42
CA ARG A 84 11.56 -4.60 11.79
C ARG A 84 10.83 -3.46 11.06
N VAL A 85 9.97 -3.75 10.09
CA VAL A 85 9.17 -2.70 9.44
C VAL A 85 8.01 -2.28 10.34
N SER A 86 7.65 -1.01 10.33
CA SER A 86 6.45 -0.53 11.03
C SER A 86 5.17 -0.78 10.24
N ALA A 87 5.26 -0.83 8.91
CA ALA A 87 4.16 -1.09 7.99
C ALA A 87 4.24 -2.54 7.46
N ASP A 88 3.95 -3.53 8.32
CA ASP A 88 4.08 -4.97 8.02
C ASP A 88 3.22 -5.41 6.83
N VAL A 89 2.07 -4.78 6.60
CA VAL A 89 1.19 -5.01 5.45
C VAL A 89 1.88 -4.72 4.10
N LEU A 90 2.99 -3.99 4.08
CA LEU A 90 3.78 -3.71 2.89
C LEU A 90 4.81 -4.80 2.55
N THR A 91 4.86 -5.89 3.32
CA THR A 91 5.86 -6.95 3.17
C THR A 91 5.36 -8.08 2.27
N ASN A 92 5.63 -7.97 0.97
CA ASN A 92 5.33 -9.03 0.02
C ASN A 92 6.63 -9.58 -0.60
N ARG A 93 6.84 -10.91 -0.50
CA ARG A 93 8.01 -11.59 -1.05
C ARG A 93 7.90 -11.94 -2.53
N HIS A 94 6.68 -11.96 -3.06
CA HIS A 94 6.37 -12.37 -4.43
C HIS A 94 5.42 -11.38 -5.12
N PRO A 95 5.81 -10.08 -5.20
CA PRO A 95 4.98 -9.10 -5.90
C PRO A 95 4.98 -9.39 -7.42
N PRO A 96 3.94 -8.98 -8.16
CA PRO A 96 3.90 -9.05 -9.62
C PRO A 96 4.81 -8.00 -10.25
N TRP A 97 6.13 -8.09 -9.98
CA TRP A 97 7.13 -7.10 -10.34
C TRP A 97 7.43 -7.13 -11.83
N GLY A 98 8.09 -8.18 -12.31
CA GLY A 98 8.62 -8.26 -13.68
C GLY A 98 7.71 -8.97 -14.67
N VAL A 99 6.50 -9.38 -14.26
CA VAL A 99 5.51 -9.96 -15.18
C VAL A 99 5.04 -8.90 -16.15
N ARG A 100 4.59 -9.30 -17.34
CA ARG A 100 4.04 -8.37 -18.34
C ARG A 100 2.83 -7.63 -17.75
N GLY A 101 2.84 -6.31 -17.83
CA GLY A 101 1.84 -5.44 -17.18
C GLY A 101 1.99 -5.34 -15.66
N GLY A 102 3.12 -5.78 -15.11
CA GLY A 102 3.43 -5.69 -13.69
C GLY A 102 3.93 -4.32 -13.26
N VAL A 103 4.38 -4.24 -12.00
CA VAL A 103 4.81 -2.96 -11.38
C VAL A 103 5.97 -2.31 -12.15
N TYR A 104 6.92 -3.11 -12.65
CA TYR A 104 8.03 -2.59 -13.44
C TYR A 104 7.54 -1.89 -14.71
N ASP A 105 6.60 -2.50 -15.43
CA ASP A 105 6.04 -1.91 -16.66
C ASP A 105 5.27 -0.63 -16.37
N ALA A 106 4.46 -0.62 -15.31
CA ALA A 106 3.71 0.55 -14.88
C ALA A 106 4.61 1.74 -14.55
N LEU A 107 5.69 1.49 -13.78
CA LEU A 107 6.70 2.50 -13.45
C LEU A 107 7.43 3.01 -14.71
N ALA A 108 7.88 2.09 -15.56
CA ALA A 108 8.62 2.45 -16.77
C ALA A 108 7.74 3.26 -17.75
N ALA A 109 6.47 2.88 -17.93
CA ALA A 109 5.53 3.57 -18.81
C ALA A 109 5.14 4.97 -18.32
N SER A 110 5.04 5.15 -17.01
CA SER A 110 4.63 6.41 -16.37
C SER A 110 5.78 7.38 -16.07
N GLY A 111 7.03 7.00 -16.31
CA GLY A 111 8.18 7.75 -15.82
C GLY A 111 8.29 7.75 -14.30
N GLY A 112 7.76 6.71 -13.67
CA GLY A 112 7.60 6.60 -12.23
C GLY A 112 8.89 6.41 -11.45
N ARG A 113 8.75 6.35 -10.11
CA ARG A 113 9.85 6.21 -9.15
C ARG A 113 9.49 5.26 -8.01
N MET A 114 10.53 4.68 -7.40
CA MET A 114 10.40 3.90 -6.17
C MET A 114 11.11 4.63 -5.01
N TYR A 115 10.54 4.53 -3.81
CA TYR A 115 11.10 5.14 -2.59
C TYR A 115 11.26 4.09 -1.49
N ALA A 116 12.44 4.10 -0.85
CA ALA A 116 12.68 3.40 0.40
C ALA A 116 12.49 4.36 1.56
N VAL A 117 11.47 4.13 2.38
CA VAL A 117 11.09 5.01 3.50
C VAL A 117 11.46 4.34 4.81
N SER A 118 12.16 5.05 5.69
CA SER A 118 12.47 4.56 7.03
C SER A 118 11.25 4.59 7.96
N ASN A 119 11.29 3.84 9.06
CA ASN A 119 10.25 3.91 10.09
C ASN A 119 10.16 5.30 10.73
N ASP A 120 11.29 6.00 10.84
CA ASP A 120 11.34 7.35 11.42
C ASP A 120 10.72 8.39 10.50
N ASP A 121 11.02 8.32 9.19
CA ASP A 121 10.42 9.20 8.19
C ASP A 121 8.91 8.97 8.10
N ALA A 122 8.46 7.71 8.11
CA ALA A 122 7.04 7.38 8.12
C ALA A 122 6.34 7.97 9.35
N ARG A 123 6.92 7.81 10.55
CA ARG A 123 6.35 8.41 11.78
C ARG A 123 6.29 9.94 11.72
N SER A 124 7.32 10.57 11.18
CA SER A 124 7.36 12.03 11.04
C SER A 124 6.33 12.54 10.05
N ALA A 125 6.19 11.84 8.91
CA ALA A 125 5.18 12.16 7.90
C ALA A 125 3.75 11.92 8.42
N GLY A 126 3.53 10.87 9.22
CA GLY A 126 2.24 10.62 9.86
C GLY A 126 1.83 11.76 10.78
N ARG A 127 2.76 12.26 11.62
CA ARG A 127 2.50 13.44 12.47
C ARG A 127 2.24 14.72 11.66
N LEU A 128 3.04 14.95 10.61
CA LEU A 128 2.84 16.11 9.73
C LEU A 128 1.44 16.08 9.09
N PHE A 129 0.99 14.90 8.64
CA PHE A 129 -0.33 14.77 8.06
C PHE A 129 -1.45 14.97 9.10
N GLU A 130 -1.29 14.41 10.31
CA GLU A 130 -2.23 14.60 11.41
C GLU A 130 -2.33 16.07 11.83
N GLU A 131 -1.21 16.78 11.88
CA GLU A 131 -1.19 18.23 12.17
C GLU A 131 -1.87 19.07 11.06
N ALA A 132 -1.77 18.64 9.79
CA ALA A 132 -2.31 19.39 8.66
C ALA A 132 -3.78 19.07 8.37
N GLU A 133 -4.19 17.80 8.52
CA GLU A 133 -5.48 17.29 8.07
C GLU A 133 -6.39 16.84 9.24
N GLU A 134 -5.89 16.86 10.48
CA GLU A 134 -6.59 16.41 11.69
C GLU A 134 -7.04 14.92 11.60
N ILE A 135 -6.26 14.10 10.89
CA ILE A 135 -6.52 12.66 10.67
C ILE A 135 -5.25 11.88 10.98
N ASP A 136 -5.34 10.94 11.91
CA ASP A 136 -4.27 9.97 12.17
C ASP A 136 -4.14 8.96 11.02
N LEU A 137 -2.92 8.54 10.70
CA LEU A 137 -2.63 7.58 9.64
C LEU A 137 -2.19 6.23 10.19
N ASP A 138 -2.53 5.16 9.47
CA ASP A 138 -1.81 3.90 9.68
C ASP A 138 -0.39 3.97 9.12
N PRO A 139 0.51 3.06 9.57
CA PRO A 139 1.90 3.10 9.14
C PRO A 139 2.09 3.01 7.62
N ALA A 140 1.26 2.28 6.90
CA ALA A 140 1.38 2.14 5.44
C ALA A 140 1.01 3.45 4.71
N ALA A 141 -0.06 4.12 5.16
CA ALA A 141 -0.43 5.44 4.63
C ALA A 141 0.65 6.49 4.93
N ALA A 142 1.23 6.46 6.13
CA ALA A 142 2.32 7.34 6.50
C ALA A 142 3.58 7.15 5.62
N VAL A 143 3.87 5.92 5.17
CA VAL A 143 4.95 5.65 4.19
C VAL A 143 4.67 6.34 2.84
N ALA A 144 3.42 6.39 2.39
CA ALA A 144 3.08 7.12 1.16
C ALA A 144 3.27 8.64 1.32
N VAL A 145 2.83 9.21 2.44
CA VAL A 145 3.06 10.64 2.75
C VAL A 145 4.55 10.97 2.81
N ALA A 146 5.35 10.13 3.47
CA ALA A 146 6.81 10.34 3.54
C ALA A 146 7.46 10.34 2.16
N SER A 147 6.99 9.49 1.23
CA SER A 147 7.50 9.50 -0.15
C SER A 147 7.11 10.77 -0.91
N LEU A 148 5.93 11.35 -0.64
CA LEU A 148 5.54 12.64 -1.20
C LEU A 148 6.42 13.78 -0.66
N VAL A 149 6.63 13.84 0.65
CA VAL A 149 7.53 14.86 1.27
C VAL A 149 8.91 14.79 0.63
N ARG A 150 9.47 13.58 0.52
CA ARG A 150 10.78 13.38 -0.10
C ARG A 150 10.79 13.76 -1.59
N ALA A 151 9.74 13.47 -2.34
CA ALA A 151 9.66 13.85 -3.75
C ALA A 151 9.65 15.36 -3.96
N VAL A 152 8.97 16.09 -3.06
CA VAL A 152 8.98 17.57 -3.04
C VAL A 152 10.38 18.11 -2.68
N GLU A 153 11.02 17.58 -1.65
CA GLU A 153 12.37 17.99 -1.23
C GLU A 153 13.43 17.73 -2.31
N GLU A 154 13.30 16.64 -3.05
CA GLU A 154 14.20 16.28 -4.15
C GLU A 154 13.85 16.96 -5.48
N GLY A 155 12.80 17.79 -5.54
CA GLY A 155 12.38 18.53 -6.74
C GLY A 155 11.80 17.64 -7.84
N PHE A 156 11.16 16.53 -7.48
CA PHE A 156 10.43 15.65 -8.40
C PHE A 156 8.94 15.99 -8.51
N VAL A 157 8.49 16.94 -7.73
CA VAL A 157 7.13 17.47 -7.75
C VAL A 157 7.22 19.00 -7.79
N GLU A 158 6.58 19.59 -8.78
CA GLU A 158 6.51 21.04 -8.93
C GLU A 158 5.30 21.61 -8.16
N PRO A 159 5.36 22.89 -7.74
CA PRO A 159 4.31 23.51 -6.93
C PRO A 159 2.91 23.56 -7.57
N ASP A 160 2.83 23.53 -8.91
CA ASP A 160 1.59 23.61 -9.70
C ASP A 160 1.09 22.24 -10.17
N GLU A 161 1.78 21.15 -9.83
CA GLU A 161 1.36 19.81 -10.15
C GLU A 161 0.15 19.37 -9.32
N HIS A 162 -0.78 18.69 -9.99
CA HIS A 162 -1.92 18.06 -9.37
C HIS A 162 -1.56 16.65 -8.90
N ILE A 163 -1.54 16.47 -7.59
CA ILE A 163 -1.12 15.22 -6.94
C ILE A 163 -2.33 14.42 -6.49
N LEU A 164 -2.32 13.12 -6.76
CA LEU A 164 -3.24 12.17 -6.16
C LEU A 164 -2.47 11.29 -5.16
N LEU A 165 -2.58 11.62 -3.88
CA LEU A 165 -2.05 10.81 -2.79
C LEU A 165 -3.09 9.77 -2.35
N ASN A 166 -2.74 8.49 -2.44
CA ASN A 166 -3.60 7.40 -1.99
C ASN A 166 -3.35 7.08 -0.51
N VAL A 167 -4.18 7.63 0.36
CA VAL A 167 -4.20 7.34 1.80
C VAL A 167 -5.01 6.05 2.02
N THR A 168 -4.33 4.97 2.34
CA THR A 168 -4.91 3.61 2.40
C THR A 168 -5.50 3.23 3.75
N GLY A 169 -5.26 4.02 4.80
CA GLY A 169 -5.81 3.78 6.14
C GLY A 169 -5.48 4.89 7.12
N GLY A 170 -6.37 5.07 8.10
CA GLY A 170 -6.26 6.10 9.13
C GLY A 170 -7.63 6.48 9.71
N GLY A 171 -7.68 7.57 10.49
CA GLY A 171 -8.90 8.05 11.12
C GLY A 171 -9.40 7.19 12.28
N TYR A 172 -8.50 6.41 12.89
CA TYR A 172 -8.86 5.50 13.98
C TYR A 172 -9.24 6.22 15.28
N GLN A 173 -8.60 7.37 15.55
CA GLN A 173 -8.94 8.20 16.72
C GLN A 173 -10.37 8.71 16.58
N ARG A 174 -10.69 9.33 15.47
CA ARG A 174 -12.03 9.83 15.14
C ARG A 174 -13.08 8.72 15.15
N ALA A 175 -12.77 7.58 14.54
CA ALA A 175 -13.66 6.42 14.56
C ALA A 175 -13.90 5.88 15.98
N ALA A 176 -12.96 6.05 16.90
CA ALA A 176 -13.12 5.66 18.29
C ALA A 176 -14.03 6.63 19.08
N GLU A 177 -14.06 7.90 18.69
CA GLU A 177 -14.93 8.93 19.28
C GLU A 177 -16.35 8.86 18.73
N ASP A 178 -16.50 8.64 17.42
CA ASP A 178 -17.77 8.69 16.71
C ASP A 178 -18.57 7.38 16.77
N LEU A 179 -17.90 6.24 17.04
CA LEU A 179 -18.51 4.91 16.94
C LEU A 179 -18.29 4.06 18.19
N ASP A 180 -19.33 3.42 18.68
CA ASP A 180 -19.21 2.33 19.67
C ASP A 180 -18.52 1.13 19.01
N ARG A 181 -17.35 0.75 19.52
CA ARG A 181 -16.61 -0.41 19.01
C ARG A 181 -16.86 -1.63 19.89
N TYR A 182 -17.37 -2.67 19.27
CA TYR A 182 -17.59 -3.96 19.93
C TYR A 182 -16.48 -4.94 19.49
N PRO A 183 -15.50 -5.22 20.36
CA PRO A 183 -14.47 -6.21 20.02
C PRO A 183 -15.12 -7.58 19.86
N VAL A 184 -14.90 -8.21 18.73
CA VAL A 184 -15.32 -9.60 18.50
C VAL A 184 -14.22 -10.50 19.02
N GLU A 185 -14.51 -11.30 20.05
CA GLU A 185 -13.57 -12.31 20.51
C GLU A 185 -13.41 -13.42 19.47
N PRO A 186 -12.17 -13.76 19.08
CA PRO A 186 -11.94 -14.86 18.15
C PRO A 186 -12.31 -16.19 18.82
N PHE A 187 -13.03 -17.05 18.12
CA PHE A 187 -13.37 -18.40 18.62
C PHE A 187 -12.17 -19.35 18.59
N VAL A 188 -11.13 -19.05 17.80
CA VAL A 188 -9.85 -19.78 17.75
C VAL A 188 -8.70 -18.78 17.72
N ARG A 189 -7.70 -18.99 18.57
CA ARG A 189 -6.42 -18.27 18.55
C ARG A 189 -5.33 -19.24 18.15
N VAL A 190 -4.54 -18.91 17.14
CA VAL A 190 -3.44 -19.73 16.62
C VAL A 190 -2.13 -19.03 16.94
N ALA A 191 -1.21 -19.71 17.61
CA ALA A 191 0.10 -19.16 17.89
C ALA A 191 0.96 -19.12 16.60
N ALA A 192 1.84 -18.13 16.50
CA ALA A 192 2.77 -18.03 15.39
C ALA A 192 3.68 -19.27 15.35
N GLY A 193 3.69 -19.98 14.22
CA GLY A 193 4.49 -21.20 14.02
C GLY A 193 3.74 -22.51 14.32
N GLU A 194 2.50 -22.46 14.79
CA GLU A 194 1.66 -23.65 14.86
C GLU A 194 1.17 -24.03 13.45
N ALA A 195 1.26 -25.33 13.13
CA ALA A 195 0.86 -25.84 11.83
C ALA A 195 -0.66 -25.79 11.65
N PHE A 196 -1.10 -25.31 10.50
CA PHE A 196 -2.51 -25.13 10.15
C PHE A 196 -3.32 -26.43 9.98
N GLU A 197 -2.73 -27.60 10.22
CA GLU A 197 -3.34 -28.88 9.86
C GLU A 197 -3.87 -29.63 11.10
N GLY A 198 -5.15 -29.83 11.19
CA GLY A 198 -5.82 -30.64 12.18
C GLY A 198 -6.69 -29.80 13.11
N ASP A 199 -6.11 -29.23 14.14
CA ASP A 199 -6.84 -28.59 15.23
C ASP A 199 -7.70 -27.39 14.81
N ILE A 200 -7.24 -26.57 13.85
CA ILE A 200 -8.02 -25.43 13.35
C ILE A 200 -9.22 -25.92 12.52
N ARG A 201 -9.02 -26.91 11.66
CA ARG A 201 -10.11 -27.47 10.86
C ARG A 201 -11.19 -28.07 11.75
N ASP A 202 -10.79 -28.76 12.81
CA ASP A 202 -11.71 -29.38 13.73
C ASP A 202 -12.41 -28.34 14.61
N ALA A 203 -11.72 -27.29 15.04
CA ALA A 203 -12.31 -26.16 15.75
C ALA A 203 -13.33 -25.41 14.87
N VAL A 204 -13.00 -25.15 13.59
CA VAL A 204 -13.94 -24.52 12.64
C VAL A 204 -15.16 -25.41 12.39
N ARG A 205 -14.97 -26.73 12.24
CA ARG A 205 -16.09 -27.67 12.05
C ARG A 205 -16.99 -27.72 13.28
N ALA A 206 -16.42 -27.76 14.48
CA ALA A 206 -17.17 -27.74 15.72
C ALA A 206 -18.00 -26.45 15.83
N TRP A 207 -17.37 -25.30 15.58
CA TRP A 207 -18.06 -24.00 15.60
C TRP A 207 -19.19 -23.93 14.56
N LEU A 208 -18.99 -24.40 13.32
CA LEU A 208 -20.03 -24.44 12.29
C LEU A 208 -21.19 -25.34 12.69
N ALA A 209 -20.93 -26.49 13.31
CA ALA A 209 -21.95 -27.41 13.77
C ALA A 209 -22.82 -26.76 14.89
N GLU A 210 -22.22 -25.99 15.79
CA GLU A 210 -22.93 -25.23 16.82
C GLU A 210 -23.84 -24.15 16.20
N GLN A 211 -23.35 -23.43 15.16
CA GLN A 211 -24.14 -22.41 14.46
C GLN A 211 -25.34 -23.02 13.71
N GLU A 212 -25.17 -24.19 13.08
CA GLU A 212 -26.27 -24.89 12.40
C GLU A 212 -27.38 -25.31 13.37
N VAL A 213 -27.02 -25.70 14.58
CA VAL A 213 -28.00 -26.01 15.65
C VAL A 213 -28.74 -24.75 16.09
N ALA A 214 -28.04 -23.63 16.24
CA ALA A 214 -28.63 -22.36 16.66
C ALA A 214 -29.59 -21.77 15.59
N ILE A 215 -29.33 -21.99 14.29
CA ILE A 215 -30.18 -21.52 13.20
C ILE A 215 -31.46 -22.38 13.06
N ARG A 216 -31.45 -23.64 13.52
CA ARG A 216 -32.59 -24.57 13.45
C ARG A 216 -33.47 -24.55 14.70
N ALA A 217 -33.06 -23.87 15.75
CA ALA A 217 -33.80 -23.70 17.00
C ALA A 217 -34.55 -22.36 17.02
#